data_2d0b3908c0c453b9ef36c2e8231bfd71
#
_entry.id   2d0b3908c0c453b9ef36c2e8231bfd71
#
_cell.length_a   1.000
_cell.length_b   1.000
_cell.length_c   1.000
_cell.angle_alpha   90.00
_cell.angle_beta   90.00
_cell.angle_gamma   90.00
#
_symmetry.space_group_name_H-M   'P 1'
#
loop_
_entity.id
_entity.type
_entity.pdbx_description
1 polymer ?
#
loop_
_entity_poly.entity_id
_entity_poly.type
_entity_poly.pdbx_seq_one_letter_code
_entity_poly.pdbx_strand_id
1 'polypeptide(L)'
;MPSDFLVVRLIIAGSNLSLIEGDITDQDTEAIVNAANSSLLGGGGVDGAIHRAGGPQIKEECMRIRESEWPDGLPPGKSVITHGGRLKAKYVIHTVGPVWKDGKHNESDVLRASYLSSLVLANQNRIGSIAFPSISTGAYGYPLAPASEIALITIRDYLASKNASLKEVRIVLFSDGDLAVYERTAEFVLSEYSR
;
A
#
# COMPACT_ATOMS: atom_id res chain seq x y z
N MET A 1 -18.84 -22.96 -3.51
CA MET A 1 -17.41 -23.29 -3.63
C MET A 1 -16.69 -21.97 -3.71
N PRO A 2 -15.85 -21.58 -2.73
CA PRO A 2 -15.01 -20.40 -2.93
C PRO A 2 -14.02 -20.76 -4.05
N SER A 3 -13.98 -19.92 -5.07
CA SER A 3 -13.00 -20.03 -6.14
C SER A 3 -11.62 -19.92 -5.49
N ASP A 4 -10.80 -20.96 -5.65
CA ASP A 4 -9.37 -20.91 -5.33
C ASP A 4 -8.72 -19.88 -6.28
N PHE A 5 -8.75 -18.61 -5.87
CA PHE A 5 -7.93 -17.60 -6.52
C PHE A 5 -6.48 -17.99 -6.29
N LEU A 6 -5.73 -18.11 -7.36
CA LEU A 6 -4.31 -18.45 -7.32
C LEU A 6 -3.59 -17.34 -6.54
N VAL A 7 -3.34 -17.58 -5.27
CA VAL A 7 -2.63 -16.62 -4.41
C VAL A 7 -1.16 -16.95 -4.50
N VAL A 8 -0.38 -16.09 -5.10
CA VAL A 8 1.09 -16.19 -5.02
C VAL A 8 1.47 -15.89 -3.57
N ARG A 9 2.07 -16.87 -2.90
CA ARG A 9 2.59 -16.73 -1.53
C ARG A 9 4.09 -16.99 -1.52
N LEU A 10 4.83 -16.05 -0.98
CA LEU A 10 6.27 -16.10 -0.84
C LEU A 10 6.67 -15.85 0.61
N ILE A 11 7.74 -16.47 1.06
CA ILE A 11 8.29 -16.23 2.39
C ILE A 11 9.60 -15.47 2.24
N ILE A 12 9.66 -14.26 2.77
CA ILE A 12 10.84 -13.39 2.75
C ILE A 12 11.27 -13.14 4.18
N ALA A 13 12.44 -13.68 4.58
CA ALA A 13 13.01 -13.55 5.92
C ALA A 13 11.99 -13.86 7.05
N GLY A 14 11.14 -14.87 6.86
CA GLY A 14 10.13 -15.31 7.81
C GLY A 14 8.82 -14.53 7.81
N SER A 15 8.64 -13.59 6.86
CA SER A 15 7.39 -12.86 6.63
C SER A 15 6.72 -13.38 5.36
N ASN A 16 5.39 -13.49 5.40
CA ASN A 16 4.59 -13.89 4.24
C ASN A 16 4.30 -12.66 3.36
N LEU A 17 4.63 -12.75 2.09
CA LEU A 17 4.17 -11.81 1.04
C LEU A 17 3.16 -12.53 0.16
N SER A 18 1.98 -11.96 -0.03
CA SER A 18 0.96 -12.50 -0.92
C SER A 18 0.41 -11.46 -1.90
N LEU A 19 0.13 -11.92 -3.11
CA LEU A 19 -0.57 -11.17 -4.15
C LEU A 19 -1.98 -11.73 -4.24
N ILE A 20 -2.98 -10.87 -4.10
CA ILE A 20 -4.39 -11.27 -4.10
C ILE A 20 -5.23 -10.31 -4.93
N GLU A 21 -6.24 -10.83 -5.62
CA GLU A 21 -7.31 -10.02 -6.16
C GLU A 21 -8.34 -9.73 -5.07
N GLY A 22 -8.85 -8.51 -4.99
CA GLY A 22 -9.89 -8.16 -4.04
C GLY A 22 -10.05 -6.67 -3.80
N ASP A 23 -10.90 -6.36 -2.82
CA ASP A 23 -11.08 -5.01 -2.30
C ASP A 23 -10.23 -4.81 -1.05
N ILE A 24 -9.47 -3.72 -1.02
CA ILE A 24 -8.62 -3.40 0.13
C ILE A 24 -9.44 -3.07 1.37
N THR A 25 -10.66 -2.57 1.20
CA THR A 25 -11.57 -2.25 2.32
C THR A 25 -12.12 -3.47 3.04
N ASP A 26 -12.03 -4.65 2.42
CA ASP A 26 -12.45 -5.94 2.98
C ASP A 26 -11.33 -6.67 3.72
N GLN A 27 -10.10 -6.16 3.66
CA GLN A 27 -8.95 -6.83 4.27
C GLN A 27 -9.03 -6.80 5.79
N ASP A 28 -8.62 -7.92 6.39
CA ASP A 28 -8.58 -8.14 7.84
C ASP A 28 -7.17 -8.04 8.42
N THR A 29 -6.23 -7.53 7.64
CA THR A 29 -4.89 -7.17 8.13
C THR A 29 -4.98 -6.08 9.19
N GLU A 30 -4.00 -6.02 10.09
CA GLU A 30 -4.01 -5.03 11.18
C GLU A 30 -3.99 -3.58 10.65
N ALA A 31 -3.33 -3.34 9.52
CA ALA A 31 -3.39 -2.08 8.79
C ALA A 31 -3.67 -2.30 7.30
N ILE A 32 -4.32 -1.32 6.69
CA ILE A 32 -4.37 -1.17 5.23
C ILE A 32 -3.72 0.14 4.83
N VAL A 33 -3.16 0.19 3.62
CA VAL A 33 -2.57 1.42 3.06
C VAL A 33 -3.57 2.09 2.12
N ASN A 34 -3.72 3.39 2.30
CA ASN A 34 -4.50 4.25 1.42
C ASN A 34 -3.58 4.99 0.46
N ALA A 35 -3.85 4.90 -0.83
CA ALA A 35 -3.26 5.75 -1.85
C ALA A 35 -3.96 7.12 -1.84
N ALA A 36 -3.58 7.96 -0.88
CA ALA A 36 -4.18 9.25 -0.62
C ALA A 36 -3.66 10.34 -1.57
N ASN A 37 -4.37 11.45 -1.63
CA ASN A 37 -3.83 12.71 -2.15
C ASN A 37 -3.26 13.57 -1.00
N SER A 38 -2.53 14.62 -1.35
CA SER A 38 -1.86 15.49 -0.37
C SER A 38 -2.84 16.19 0.60
N SER A 39 -4.11 16.34 0.24
CA SER A 39 -5.09 16.95 1.12
C SER A 39 -5.47 16.07 2.31
N LEU A 40 -5.35 14.75 2.20
CA LEU A 40 -5.82 13.73 3.16
C LEU A 40 -7.35 13.76 3.43
N LEU A 41 -8.12 14.50 2.63
CA LEU A 41 -9.54 14.73 2.88
C LEU A 41 -10.47 13.80 2.09
N GLY A 42 -9.90 12.77 1.50
CA GLY A 42 -10.60 11.84 0.62
C GLY A 42 -10.54 12.27 -0.85
N GLY A 43 -11.01 11.40 -1.71
CA GLY A 43 -11.00 11.59 -3.16
C GLY A 43 -11.76 10.49 -3.89
N GLY A 44 -11.31 10.13 -5.07
CA GLY A 44 -11.84 9.01 -5.87
C GLY A 44 -11.08 7.71 -5.63
N GLY A 45 -11.45 6.65 -6.36
CA GLY A 45 -10.77 5.36 -6.35
C GLY A 45 -10.65 4.74 -4.96
N VAL A 46 -9.47 4.19 -4.66
CA VAL A 46 -9.15 3.57 -3.37
C VAL A 46 -9.36 4.52 -2.19
N ASP A 47 -8.92 5.78 -2.31
CA ASP A 47 -9.06 6.79 -1.26
C ASP A 47 -10.54 7.02 -0.90
N GLY A 48 -11.39 7.21 -1.90
CA GLY A 48 -12.83 7.35 -1.69
C GLY A 48 -13.47 6.09 -1.09
N ALA A 49 -13.06 4.90 -1.53
CA ALA A 49 -13.58 3.64 -1.00
C ALA A 49 -13.24 3.48 0.48
N ILE A 50 -12.00 3.73 0.88
CA ILE A 50 -11.54 3.65 2.27
C ILE A 50 -12.28 4.64 3.16
N HIS A 51 -12.43 5.90 2.72
CA HIS A 51 -13.17 6.90 3.50
C HIS A 51 -14.65 6.55 3.66
N ARG A 52 -15.31 6.01 2.61
CA ARG A 52 -16.71 5.55 2.70
C ARG A 52 -16.87 4.37 3.65
N ALA A 53 -16.02 3.35 3.51
CA ALA A 53 -16.09 2.14 4.31
C ALA A 53 -15.74 2.40 5.79
N GLY A 54 -14.68 3.17 6.04
CA GLY A 54 -14.20 3.49 7.39
C GLY A 54 -15.05 4.53 8.12
N GLY A 55 -15.78 5.37 7.39
CA GLY A 55 -16.67 6.38 7.94
C GLY A 55 -15.98 7.68 8.37
N PRO A 56 -16.70 8.57 9.06
CA PRO A 56 -16.26 9.94 9.29
C PRO A 56 -15.02 10.07 10.17
N GLN A 57 -14.76 9.11 11.07
CA GLN A 57 -13.63 9.13 11.99
C GLN A 57 -12.28 9.25 11.24
N ILE A 58 -12.11 8.53 10.13
CA ILE A 58 -10.87 8.60 9.32
C ILE A 58 -10.65 10.03 8.86
N LYS A 59 -11.69 10.67 8.31
CA LYS A 59 -11.60 12.05 7.81
C LYS A 59 -11.30 13.04 8.93
N GLU A 60 -11.94 12.88 10.10
CA GLU A 60 -11.68 13.74 11.25
C GLU A 60 -10.23 13.64 11.75
N GLU A 61 -9.68 12.44 11.81
CA GLU A 61 -8.28 12.24 12.19
C GLU A 61 -7.34 12.83 11.13
N CYS A 62 -7.61 12.61 9.84
CA CYS A 62 -6.85 13.22 8.74
C CYS A 62 -6.87 14.75 8.81
N MET A 63 -8.01 15.37 9.14
CA MET A 63 -8.09 16.82 9.29
C MET A 63 -7.21 17.32 10.43
N ARG A 64 -7.21 16.63 11.58
CA ARG A 64 -6.33 16.99 12.72
C ARG A 64 -4.85 16.89 12.33
N ILE A 65 -4.46 15.82 11.65
CA ILE A 65 -3.08 15.64 11.15
C ILE A 65 -2.71 16.78 10.18
N ARG A 66 -3.64 17.13 9.28
CA ARG A 66 -3.44 18.24 8.35
C ARG A 66 -3.20 19.57 9.07
N GLU A 67 -4.01 19.88 10.08
CA GLU A 67 -3.93 21.13 10.81
C GLU A 67 -2.68 21.23 11.69
N SER A 68 -2.26 20.11 12.31
CA SER A 68 -1.17 20.12 13.30
C SER A 68 0.21 19.84 12.71
N GLU A 69 0.32 18.95 11.69
CA GLU A 69 1.60 18.46 11.22
C GLU A 69 1.89 18.84 9.75
N TRP A 70 0.85 18.90 8.91
CA TRP A 70 0.98 19.08 7.48
C TRP A 70 0.02 20.14 6.93
N PRO A 71 0.07 21.41 7.39
CA PRO A 71 -0.87 22.45 6.98
C PRO A 71 -0.91 22.68 5.45
N ASP A 72 0.23 22.53 4.79
CA ASP A 72 0.34 22.70 3.33
C ASP A 72 0.03 21.41 2.54
N GLY A 73 -0.22 20.30 3.20
CA GLY A 73 -0.46 18.99 2.59
C GLY A 73 0.60 17.96 2.90
N LEU A 74 0.21 16.69 2.92
CA LEU A 74 1.17 15.60 3.04
C LEU A 74 2.00 15.50 1.75
N PRO A 75 3.32 15.66 1.80
CA PRO A 75 4.15 15.59 0.60
C PRO A 75 4.16 14.19 -0.03
N PRO A 76 4.30 14.06 -1.36
CA PRO A 76 4.53 12.79 -2.02
C PRO A 76 5.71 12.01 -1.40
N GLY A 77 5.54 10.71 -1.24
CA GLY A 77 6.51 9.82 -0.59
C GLY A 77 6.43 9.76 0.93
N LYS A 78 5.57 10.56 1.56
CA LYS A 78 5.33 10.54 3.01
C LYS A 78 4.09 9.75 3.37
N SER A 79 4.03 9.31 4.63
CA SER A 79 2.90 8.55 5.18
C SER A 79 2.52 9.06 6.57
N VAL A 80 1.22 8.96 6.87
CA VAL A 80 0.64 9.20 8.20
C VAL A 80 -0.31 8.07 8.56
N ILE A 81 -0.64 7.91 9.83
CA ILE A 81 -1.50 6.83 10.31
C ILE A 81 -2.72 7.37 11.04
N THR A 82 -3.88 6.73 10.80
CA THR A 82 -5.13 6.96 11.52
C THR A 82 -5.70 5.62 12.01
N HIS A 83 -6.72 5.67 12.87
CA HIS A 83 -7.54 4.50 13.12
C HIS A 83 -8.36 4.13 11.88
N GLY A 84 -8.77 2.86 11.80
CA GLY A 84 -9.53 2.32 10.66
C GLY A 84 -11.04 2.65 10.68
N GLY A 85 -11.54 3.26 11.75
CA GLY A 85 -12.96 3.55 11.90
C GLY A 85 -13.80 2.26 11.88
N ARG A 86 -14.67 2.11 10.89
CA ARG A 86 -15.55 0.93 10.71
C ARG A 86 -14.94 -0.19 9.87
N LEU A 87 -13.72 -0.02 9.37
CA LEU A 87 -12.99 -1.07 8.66
C LEU A 87 -12.67 -2.25 9.57
N LYS A 88 -12.40 -3.43 8.99
CA LYS A 88 -11.85 -4.57 9.74
C LYS A 88 -10.43 -4.28 10.22
N ALA A 89 -9.64 -3.58 9.41
CA ALA A 89 -8.31 -3.12 9.78
C ALA A 89 -8.38 -2.08 10.90
N LYS A 90 -7.52 -2.22 11.91
CA LYS A 90 -7.44 -1.27 13.02
C LYS A 90 -6.91 0.10 12.60
N TYR A 91 -6.03 0.11 11.61
CA TYR A 91 -5.31 1.30 11.18
C TYR A 91 -5.40 1.48 9.66
N VAL A 92 -5.36 2.75 9.25
CA VAL A 92 -5.11 3.13 7.86
C VAL A 92 -3.82 3.94 7.81
N ILE A 93 -2.87 3.50 7.00
CA ILE A 93 -1.67 4.26 6.67
C ILE A 93 -1.93 4.98 5.36
N HIS A 94 -2.02 6.30 5.42
CA HIS A 94 -2.25 7.16 4.26
C HIS A 94 -0.91 7.57 3.69
N THR A 95 -0.64 7.24 2.43
CA THR A 95 0.57 7.64 1.71
C THR A 95 0.23 8.33 0.41
N VAL A 96 1.05 9.30 0.02
CA VAL A 96 0.87 10.05 -1.22
C VAL A 96 1.89 9.58 -2.24
N GLY A 97 1.43 8.87 -3.26
CA GLY A 97 2.26 8.47 -4.38
C GLY A 97 2.48 9.60 -5.40
N PRO A 98 3.39 9.40 -6.36
CA PRO A 98 3.63 10.37 -7.42
C PRO A 98 2.49 10.38 -8.46
N VAL A 99 2.23 11.54 -9.03
CA VAL A 99 1.51 11.66 -10.30
C VAL A 99 2.50 11.38 -11.42
N TRP A 100 2.18 10.39 -12.26
CA TRP A 100 3.03 10.07 -13.41
C TRP A 100 3.01 11.17 -14.45
N LYS A 101 4.16 11.51 -14.98
CA LYS A 101 4.35 12.42 -16.11
C LYS A 101 5.04 11.69 -17.26
N ASP A 102 6.33 11.42 -17.13
CA ASP A 102 7.15 10.80 -18.17
C ASP A 102 8.30 9.95 -17.61
N GLY A 103 8.37 9.77 -16.30
CA GLY A 103 9.42 9.02 -15.59
C GLY A 103 10.73 9.80 -15.38
N LYS A 104 10.75 11.10 -15.65
CA LYS A 104 11.96 11.95 -15.52
C LYS A 104 11.89 12.95 -14.38
N HIS A 105 10.86 12.86 -13.53
CA HIS A 105 10.59 13.79 -12.43
C HIS A 105 10.69 13.10 -11.07
N ASN A 106 11.61 12.14 -10.93
CA ASN A 106 11.84 11.34 -9.72
C ASN A 106 10.62 10.51 -9.27
N GLU A 107 9.68 10.21 -10.19
CA GLU A 107 8.47 9.47 -9.86
C GLU A 107 8.78 8.09 -9.26
N SER A 108 9.84 7.42 -9.75
CA SER A 108 10.26 6.11 -9.22
C SER A 108 10.74 6.20 -7.78
N ASP A 109 11.51 7.22 -7.44
CA ASP A 109 12.01 7.42 -6.08
C ASP A 109 10.88 7.81 -5.13
N VAL A 110 9.93 8.63 -5.58
CA VAL A 110 8.75 9.01 -4.80
C VAL A 110 7.84 7.81 -4.56
N LEU A 111 7.62 6.95 -5.57
CA LEU A 111 6.82 5.73 -5.42
C LEU A 111 7.49 4.77 -4.43
N ARG A 112 8.79 4.56 -4.55
CA ARG A 112 9.59 3.78 -3.58
C ARG A 112 9.45 4.34 -2.17
N ALA A 113 9.57 5.67 -2.01
CA ALA A 113 9.43 6.33 -0.72
C ALA A 113 8.04 6.14 -0.11
N SER A 114 6.97 6.09 -0.93
CA SER A 114 5.61 5.84 -0.47
C SER A 114 5.44 4.44 0.15
N TYR A 115 5.98 3.40 -0.50
CA TYR A 115 6.00 2.06 0.06
C TYR A 115 6.88 1.99 1.31
N LEU A 116 8.09 2.53 1.25
CA LEU A 116 9.05 2.48 2.35
C LEU A 116 8.55 3.23 3.60
N SER A 117 8.01 4.45 3.45
CA SER A 117 7.49 5.22 4.59
C SER A 117 6.29 4.52 5.25
N SER A 118 5.45 3.85 4.46
CA SER A 118 4.34 3.05 4.98
C SER A 118 4.83 1.83 5.78
N LEU A 119 5.83 1.11 5.29
CA LEU A 119 6.44 -0.03 5.98
C LEU A 119 7.15 0.39 7.28
N VAL A 120 7.89 1.50 7.23
CA VAL A 120 8.56 2.06 8.41
C VAL A 120 7.53 2.46 9.47
N LEU A 121 6.46 3.13 9.07
CA LEU A 121 5.40 3.58 9.99
C LEU A 121 4.66 2.39 10.61
N ALA A 122 4.39 1.35 9.83
CA ALA A 122 3.82 0.10 10.33
C ALA A 122 4.73 -0.54 11.40
N ASN A 123 6.04 -0.63 11.11
CA ASN A 123 7.01 -1.21 12.06
C ASN A 123 7.15 -0.38 13.35
N GLN A 124 7.15 0.95 13.26
CA GLN A 124 7.16 1.85 14.41
C GLN A 124 5.93 1.66 15.32
N ASN A 125 4.79 1.33 14.74
CA ASN A 125 3.55 1.04 15.45
C ASN A 125 3.39 -0.46 15.81
N ARG A 126 4.42 -1.28 15.61
CA ARG A 126 4.43 -2.72 15.90
C ARG A 126 3.30 -3.50 15.21
N ILE A 127 2.91 -3.06 14.02
CA ILE A 127 1.88 -3.68 13.20
C ILE A 127 2.43 -5.01 12.67
N GLY A 128 1.65 -6.08 12.83
CA GLY A 128 2.04 -7.44 12.42
C GLY A 128 1.62 -7.80 11.00
N SER A 129 0.57 -7.17 10.47
CA SER A 129 0.07 -7.43 9.12
C SER A 129 -0.41 -6.16 8.42
N ILE A 130 -0.09 -6.04 7.12
CA ILE A 130 -0.40 -4.85 6.32
C ILE A 130 -0.84 -5.25 4.91
N ALA A 131 -1.82 -4.53 4.36
CA ALA A 131 -2.24 -4.68 2.98
C ALA A 131 -2.01 -3.38 2.19
N PHE A 132 -1.43 -3.50 1.00
CA PHE A 132 -1.15 -2.40 0.08
C PHE A 132 -2.04 -2.48 -1.15
N PRO A 133 -2.54 -1.35 -1.67
CA PRO A 133 -3.03 -1.25 -3.04
C PRO A 133 -1.85 -1.08 -3.99
N SER A 134 -2.10 -1.13 -5.30
CA SER A 134 -1.13 -0.66 -6.31
C SER A 134 -1.09 0.87 -6.32
N ILE A 135 -0.13 1.45 -5.60
CA ILE A 135 -0.02 2.91 -5.41
C ILE A 135 0.25 3.61 -6.74
N SER A 136 -0.43 4.71 -7.01
CA SER A 136 -0.32 5.60 -8.18
C SER A 136 -0.75 5.01 -9.53
N THR A 137 -1.17 3.76 -9.62
CA THR A 137 -1.51 3.13 -10.91
C THR A 137 -2.95 3.40 -11.39
N GLY A 138 -3.78 4.01 -10.56
CA GLY A 138 -5.12 4.47 -10.93
C GLY A 138 -5.09 5.87 -11.55
N ALA A 139 -5.78 6.83 -10.92
CA ALA A 139 -5.91 8.21 -11.42
C ALA A 139 -4.57 8.94 -11.61
N TYR A 140 -3.52 8.56 -10.88
CA TYR A 140 -2.18 9.14 -11.04
C TYR A 140 -1.41 8.59 -12.24
N GLY A 141 -1.92 7.56 -12.91
CA GLY A 141 -1.46 7.10 -14.23
C GLY A 141 -0.09 6.46 -14.29
N TYR A 142 0.48 6.05 -13.15
CA TYR A 142 1.78 5.36 -13.16
C TYR A 142 1.64 4.03 -13.92
N PRO A 143 2.53 3.71 -14.89
CA PRO A 143 2.46 2.45 -15.62
C PRO A 143 2.58 1.25 -14.68
N LEU A 144 1.68 0.27 -14.84
CA LEU A 144 1.49 -0.81 -13.87
C LEU A 144 2.72 -1.71 -13.71
N ALA A 145 3.37 -2.12 -14.81
CA ALA A 145 4.53 -3.02 -14.75
C ALA A 145 5.73 -2.40 -14.01
N PRO A 146 6.23 -1.19 -14.34
CA PRO A 146 7.29 -0.58 -13.54
C PRO A 146 6.85 -0.23 -12.11
N ALA A 147 5.57 0.08 -11.86
CA ALA A 147 5.08 0.29 -10.50
C ALA A 147 5.12 -1.01 -9.68
N SER A 148 4.74 -2.14 -10.26
CA SER A 148 4.80 -3.46 -9.59
C SER A 148 6.24 -3.85 -9.24
N GLU A 149 7.19 -3.55 -10.11
CA GLU A 149 8.62 -3.80 -9.84
C GLU A 149 9.11 -3.01 -8.64
N ILE A 150 8.82 -1.70 -8.59
CA ILE A 150 9.20 -0.83 -7.47
C ILE A 150 8.55 -1.31 -6.17
N ALA A 151 7.26 -1.65 -6.19
CA ALA A 151 6.55 -2.14 -5.02
C ALA A 151 7.17 -3.42 -4.47
N LEU A 152 7.35 -4.43 -5.31
CA LEU A 152 7.86 -5.75 -4.91
C LEU A 152 9.31 -5.68 -4.42
N ILE A 153 10.18 -4.95 -5.12
CA ILE A 153 11.59 -4.76 -4.70
C ILE A 153 11.65 -4.03 -3.37
N THR A 154 10.86 -2.96 -3.19
CA THR A 154 10.89 -2.17 -1.95
C THR A 154 10.41 -3.00 -0.75
N ILE A 155 9.32 -3.76 -0.91
CA ILE A 155 8.79 -4.63 0.14
C ILE A 155 9.78 -5.75 0.46
N ARG A 156 10.32 -6.43 -0.57
CA ARG A 156 11.34 -7.47 -0.39
C ARG A 156 12.53 -6.97 0.42
N ASP A 157 13.14 -5.88 -0.02
CA ASP A 157 14.36 -5.35 0.60
C ASP A 157 14.11 -4.89 2.04
N TYR A 158 12.93 -4.34 2.31
CA TYR A 158 12.52 -3.97 3.65
C TYR A 158 12.35 -5.20 4.56
N LEU A 159 11.62 -6.21 4.10
CA LEU A 159 11.40 -7.44 4.87
C LEU A 159 12.71 -8.18 5.14
N ALA A 160 13.62 -8.20 4.16
CA ALA A 160 14.90 -8.89 4.30
C ALA A 160 15.89 -8.21 5.25
N SER A 161 15.82 -6.88 5.42
CA SER A 161 16.89 -6.14 6.11
C SER A 161 16.45 -5.28 7.29
N LYS A 162 15.23 -4.80 7.33
CA LYS A 162 14.80 -3.75 8.29
C LYS A 162 13.55 -4.11 9.08
N ASN A 163 12.89 -5.21 8.74
CA ASN A 163 11.65 -5.59 9.37
C ASN A 163 11.86 -6.17 10.77
N ALA A 164 11.04 -5.74 11.73
CA ALA A 164 10.99 -6.30 13.07
C ALA A 164 9.59 -6.81 13.47
N SER A 165 8.51 -6.21 12.96
CA SER A 165 7.14 -6.51 13.38
C SER A 165 6.29 -7.24 12.35
N LEU A 166 6.43 -6.91 11.07
CA LEU A 166 5.59 -7.43 10.00
C LEU A 166 5.80 -8.92 9.79
N LYS A 167 4.74 -9.70 9.89
CA LYS A 167 4.68 -11.14 9.60
C LYS A 167 3.91 -11.45 8.34
N GLU A 168 3.08 -10.51 7.92
CA GLU A 168 2.27 -10.64 6.70
C GLU A 168 2.18 -9.31 5.96
N VAL A 169 2.45 -9.37 4.66
CA VAL A 169 2.24 -8.27 3.71
C VAL A 169 1.37 -8.80 2.57
N ARG A 170 0.27 -8.13 2.28
CA ARG A 170 -0.57 -8.40 1.12
C ARG A 170 -0.46 -7.26 0.12
N ILE A 171 -0.39 -7.57 -1.16
CA ILE A 171 -0.66 -6.61 -2.23
C ILE A 171 -2.04 -6.99 -2.79
N VAL A 172 -2.97 -6.08 -2.66
CA VAL A 172 -4.38 -6.27 -3.03
C VAL A 172 -4.65 -5.55 -4.33
N LEU A 173 -4.99 -6.29 -5.36
CA LEU A 173 -5.17 -5.81 -6.71
C LEU A 173 -6.65 -5.86 -7.07
N PHE A 174 -7.15 -4.81 -7.71
CA PHE A 174 -8.59 -4.64 -7.94
C PHE A 174 -9.10 -5.48 -9.12
N SER A 175 -8.21 -6.02 -9.96
CA SER A 175 -8.57 -6.84 -11.09
C SER A 175 -7.58 -7.99 -11.31
N ASP A 176 -8.06 -9.07 -11.92
CA ASP A 176 -7.25 -10.20 -12.36
C ASP A 176 -6.18 -9.78 -13.38
N GLY A 177 -6.44 -8.78 -14.21
CA GLY A 177 -5.45 -8.20 -15.12
C GLY A 177 -4.27 -7.56 -14.39
N ASP A 178 -4.55 -6.79 -13.34
CA ASP A 178 -3.50 -6.19 -12.51
C ASP A 178 -2.74 -7.28 -11.72
N LEU A 179 -3.45 -8.27 -11.18
CA LEU A 179 -2.84 -9.41 -10.50
C LEU A 179 -1.86 -10.14 -11.42
N ALA A 180 -2.25 -10.45 -12.66
CA ALA A 180 -1.39 -11.13 -13.62
C ALA A 180 -0.11 -10.35 -13.95
N VAL A 181 -0.15 -9.00 -13.92
CA VAL A 181 1.06 -8.18 -14.09
C VAL A 181 1.99 -8.32 -12.87
N TYR A 182 1.42 -8.23 -11.66
CA TYR A 182 2.20 -8.39 -10.42
C TYR A 182 2.79 -9.79 -10.28
N GLU A 183 2.07 -10.84 -10.67
CA GLU A 183 2.57 -12.23 -10.67
C GLU A 183 3.77 -12.39 -11.59
N ARG A 184 3.69 -11.94 -12.84
CA ARG A 184 4.82 -11.97 -13.78
C ARG A 184 6.02 -11.19 -13.26
N THR A 185 5.79 -10.03 -12.64
CA THR A 185 6.88 -9.24 -12.05
C THR A 185 7.51 -9.98 -10.86
N ALA A 186 6.70 -10.62 -10.01
CA ALA A 186 7.17 -11.38 -8.86
C ALA A 186 8.05 -12.56 -9.27
N GLU A 187 7.70 -13.30 -10.32
CA GLU A 187 8.53 -14.38 -10.89
C GLU A 187 9.95 -13.89 -11.24
N PHE A 188 10.06 -12.64 -11.67
CA PHE A 188 11.35 -12.05 -12.05
C PHE A 188 12.13 -11.55 -10.82
N VAL A 189 11.50 -10.68 -10.00
CA VAL A 189 12.20 -9.95 -8.94
C VAL A 189 12.31 -10.72 -7.63
N LEU A 190 11.52 -11.80 -7.46
CA LEU A 190 11.45 -12.61 -6.25
C LEU A 190 11.79 -14.08 -6.51
N SER A 191 12.42 -14.41 -7.62
CA SER A 191 12.74 -15.79 -8.04
C SER A 191 13.52 -16.59 -6.99
N GLU A 192 14.34 -15.94 -6.18
CA GLU A 192 15.12 -16.56 -5.10
C GLU A 192 14.26 -17.02 -3.90
N TYR A 193 13.01 -16.53 -3.78
CA TYR A 193 12.06 -16.85 -2.71
C TYR A 193 10.95 -17.81 -3.14
N SER A 194 10.93 -18.22 -4.40
CA SER A 194 9.90 -19.09 -5.00
C SER A 194 10.20 -20.59 -4.84
N ARG A 195 11.08 -20.99 -3.92
CA ARG A 195 11.50 -22.38 -3.71
C ARG A 195 10.95 -22.98 -2.44
#